data_72885e9d5301970437c0f5c663057958
#
_entry.id   72885e9d5301970437c0f5c663057958
#
_cell.length_a   1.000
_cell.length_b   1.000
_cell.length_c   1.000
_cell.angle_alpha   90.00
_cell.angle_beta   90.00
_cell.angle_gamma   90.00
#
_symmetry.space_group_name_H-M   'P 1'
#
loop_
_entity.id
_entity.type
_entity.pdbx_description
1 polymer ?
#
loop_
_entity_poly.entity_id
_entity_poly.type
_entity_poly.pdbx_seq_one_letter_code
_entity_poly.pdbx_strand_id
1 'polypeptide(L)'
;MSHSSASALTRSPDARFWNKIAVKYSKQPVRDPNAFERKIAITRSLMRPSDRVLDVGCGTGSLAIRLAPFAEQVVGLDLSAEMVRIAREKTVTLAAPNVSFKVGTLDQEAPFEPASFDGITAYSLLHLVKDRRHTLAQVYELLRPGGFFVSSTACLAGSWIPFGGLLIAMRLLGQAPQTVEIFSAQTLLTEVEAAGFVDISTPDVGATNELAFIVARKPIQ
;
A
#
# COMPACT_ATOMS: atom_id res chain seq x y z
N MET A 1 5.20 11.88 24.49
CA MET A 1 3.92 11.16 24.71
C MET A 1 3.62 10.14 23.60
N SER A 2 4.63 9.48 22.99
CA SER A 2 4.50 8.68 21.75
C SER A 2 4.43 7.14 21.93
N HIS A 3 4.56 6.59 23.13
CA HIS A 3 4.54 5.14 23.35
C HIS A 3 3.13 4.51 23.46
N SER A 4 2.08 5.31 23.74
CA SER A 4 0.72 4.81 23.95
C SER A 4 -0.02 4.50 22.64
N SER A 5 0.18 5.28 21.59
CA SER A 5 -0.53 5.11 20.31
C SER A 5 -0.03 3.92 19.50
N ALA A 6 1.29 3.69 19.44
CA ALA A 6 1.88 2.54 18.74
C ALA A 6 1.43 1.19 19.35
N SER A 7 1.25 1.13 20.69
CA SER A 7 0.75 -0.06 21.37
C SER A 7 -0.72 -0.37 21.06
N ALA A 8 -1.55 0.65 20.83
CA ALA A 8 -2.97 0.48 20.49
C ALA A 8 -3.14 -0.02 19.04
N LEU A 9 -2.32 0.47 18.11
CA LEU A 9 -2.32 0.06 16.70
C LEU A 9 -2.03 -1.43 16.54
N THR A 10 -0.98 -1.94 17.18
CA THR A 10 -0.57 -3.35 17.08
C THR A 10 -1.61 -4.31 17.71
N ARG A 11 -2.56 -3.79 18.50
CA ARG A 11 -3.64 -4.55 19.13
C ARG A 11 -4.97 -4.50 18.37
N SER A 12 -5.06 -3.75 17.26
CA SER A 12 -6.28 -3.70 16.45
C SER A 12 -6.66 -5.10 15.92
N PRO A 13 -7.94 -5.38 15.64
CA PRO A 13 -8.36 -6.65 15.05
C PRO A 13 -7.64 -6.94 13.73
N ASP A 14 -7.46 -5.92 12.88
CA ASP A 14 -6.76 -6.07 11.61
C ASP A 14 -5.27 -6.36 11.79
N ALA A 15 -4.58 -5.68 12.72
CA ALA A 15 -3.19 -6.01 13.04
C ALA A 15 -3.03 -7.46 13.51
N ARG A 16 -3.95 -7.95 14.38
CA ARG A 16 -3.93 -9.34 14.83
C ARG A 16 -4.15 -10.32 13.69
N PHE A 17 -5.08 -10.02 12.78
CA PHE A 17 -5.32 -10.86 11.60
C PHE A 17 -4.05 -10.95 10.74
N TRP A 18 -3.46 -9.82 10.36
CA TRP A 18 -2.27 -9.80 9.51
C TRP A 18 -1.04 -10.41 10.19
N ASN A 19 -0.85 -10.20 11.50
CA ASN A 19 0.19 -10.88 12.28
C ASN A 19 0.04 -12.41 12.21
N LYS A 20 -1.19 -12.91 12.39
CA LYS A 20 -1.48 -14.36 12.38
C LYS A 20 -1.14 -15.02 11.04
N ILE A 21 -1.39 -14.34 9.92
CA ILE A 21 -1.20 -14.93 8.60
C ILE A 21 0.15 -14.60 7.95
N ALA A 22 0.97 -13.71 8.54
CA ALA A 22 2.17 -13.15 7.93
C ALA A 22 3.15 -14.22 7.38
N VAL A 23 3.44 -15.28 8.17
CA VAL A 23 4.33 -16.37 7.74
C VAL A 23 3.74 -17.15 6.55
N LYS A 24 2.42 -17.44 6.58
CA LYS A 24 1.76 -18.11 5.45
C LYS A 24 1.77 -17.22 4.22
N TYR A 25 1.44 -15.93 4.40
CA TYR A 25 1.42 -14.93 3.34
C TYR A 25 2.79 -14.77 2.67
N SER A 26 3.87 -14.75 3.44
CA SER A 26 5.24 -14.57 2.92
C SER A 26 5.71 -15.70 1.99
N LYS A 27 5.09 -16.88 2.10
CA LYS A 27 5.38 -18.08 1.29
C LYS A 27 4.47 -18.22 0.06
N GLN A 28 3.42 -17.40 -0.03
CA GLN A 28 2.51 -17.46 -1.17
C GLN A 28 3.17 -16.81 -2.39
N PRO A 29 3.12 -17.45 -3.56
CA PRO A 29 3.54 -16.83 -4.81
C PRO A 29 2.62 -15.64 -5.13
N VAL A 30 3.15 -14.67 -5.86
CA VAL A 30 2.33 -13.59 -6.40
C VAL A 30 1.27 -14.18 -7.33
N ARG A 31 0.01 -13.80 -7.14
CA ARG A 31 -1.13 -14.41 -7.86
C ARG A 31 -1.03 -14.25 -9.38
N ASP A 32 -0.56 -13.10 -9.84
CA ASP A 32 -0.27 -12.81 -11.26
C ASP A 32 1.13 -12.19 -11.37
N PRO A 33 2.17 -13.01 -11.58
CA PRO A 33 3.55 -12.52 -11.67
C PRO A 33 3.74 -11.54 -12.84
N ASN A 34 3.10 -11.77 -13.97
CA ASN A 34 3.26 -10.93 -15.16
C ASN A 34 2.66 -9.53 -14.95
N ALA A 35 1.46 -9.44 -14.38
CA ALA A 35 0.87 -8.16 -14.01
C ALA A 35 1.71 -7.46 -12.94
N PHE A 36 2.25 -8.18 -11.97
CA PHE A 36 3.11 -7.62 -10.93
C PHE A 36 4.39 -7.03 -11.51
N GLU A 37 5.06 -7.72 -12.44
CA GLU A 37 6.26 -7.21 -13.12
C GLU A 37 5.96 -5.94 -13.94
N ARG A 38 4.83 -5.89 -14.67
CA ARG A 38 4.40 -4.68 -15.38
C ARG A 38 4.17 -3.50 -14.44
N LYS A 39 3.50 -3.72 -13.30
CA LYS A 39 3.29 -2.69 -12.28
C LYS A 39 4.63 -2.15 -11.74
N ILE A 40 5.57 -3.04 -11.42
CA ILE A 40 6.91 -2.65 -10.98
C ILE A 40 7.63 -1.84 -12.07
N ALA A 41 7.59 -2.29 -13.34
CA ALA A 41 8.23 -1.60 -14.44
C ALA A 41 7.68 -0.17 -14.62
N ILE A 42 6.36 0.02 -14.54
CA ILE A 42 5.72 1.34 -14.61
C ILE A 42 6.13 2.18 -13.39
N THR A 43 6.06 1.63 -12.18
CA THR A 43 6.47 2.37 -10.97
C THR A 43 7.92 2.82 -11.06
N ARG A 44 8.81 1.92 -11.49
CA ARG A 44 10.23 2.21 -11.68
C ARG A 44 10.48 3.33 -12.71
N SER A 45 9.70 3.39 -13.80
CA SER A 45 9.86 4.43 -14.83
C SER A 45 9.53 5.85 -14.32
N LEU A 46 8.87 5.98 -13.18
CA LEU A 46 8.58 7.25 -12.52
C LEU A 46 9.69 7.69 -11.55
N MET A 47 10.58 6.76 -11.17
CA MET A 47 11.58 6.95 -10.13
C MET A 47 12.88 7.50 -10.68
N ARG A 48 13.59 8.23 -9.82
CA ARG A 48 14.97 8.70 -10.00
C ARG A 48 15.87 8.05 -8.95
N PRO A 49 17.16 7.85 -9.21
CA PRO A 49 18.09 7.29 -8.23
C PRO A 49 18.21 8.09 -6.92
N SER A 50 17.86 9.37 -6.94
CA SER A 50 17.86 10.27 -5.78
C SER A 50 16.54 10.26 -5.00
N ASP A 51 15.53 9.52 -5.44
CA ASP A 51 14.20 9.57 -4.84
C ASP A 51 14.15 8.83 -3.50
N ARG A 52 13.37 9.39 -2.59
CA ARG A 52 12.93 8.76 -1.36
C ARG A 52 11.49 8.26 -1.53
N VAL A 53 11.28 6.97 -1.44
CA VAL A 53 9.98 6.33 -1.72
C VAL A 53 9.39 5.70 -0.47
N LEU A 54 8.08 5.89 -0.25
CA LEU A 54 7.31 5.22 0.80
C LEU A 54 6.42 4.13 0.19
N ASP A 55 6.50 2.92 0.72
CA ASP A 55 5.59 1.81 0.38
C ASP A 55 4.61 1.60 1.54
N VAL A 56 3.37 2.07 1.38
CA VAL A 56 2.32 2.01 2.41
C VAL A 56 1.56 0.69 2.29
N GLY A 57 1.42 -0.03 3.42
CA GLY A 57 0.91 -1.39 3.43
C GLY A 57 1.92 -2.36 2.80
N CYS A 58 3.21 -2.17 3.09
CA CYS A 58 4.31 -2.89 2.42
C CYS A 58 4.30 -4.41 2.66
N GLY A 59 3.49 -4.92 3.59
CA GLY A 59 3.44 -6.34 3.93
C GLY A 59 4.83 -6.89 4.27
N THR A 60 5.21 -8.00 3.64
CA THR A 60 6.52 -8.64 3.82
C THR A 60 7.64 -8.01 2.98
N GLY A 61 7.48 -6.76 2.51
CA GLY A 61 8.51 -5.95 1.88
C GLY A 61 8.85 -6.30 0.43
N SER A 62 8.07 -7.16 -0.23
CA SER A 62 8.43 -7.65 -1.57
C SER A 62 8.51 -6.54 -2.62
N LEU A 63 7.59 -5.55 -2.60
CA LEU A 63 7.63 -4.40 -3.50
C LEU A 63 8.78 -3.46 -3.12
N ALA A 64 8.87 -3.05 -1.85
CA ALA A 64 9.89 -2.13 -1.35
C ALA A 64 11.31 -2.59 -1.72
N ILE A 65 11.62 -3.88 -1.51
CA ILE A 65 12.92 -4.47 -1.84
C ILE A 65 13.19 -4.45 -3.37
N ARG A 66 12.14 -4.68 -4.18
CA ARG A 66 12.23 -4.66 -5.65
C ARG A 66 12.43 -3.24 -6.20
N LEU A 67 11.97 -2.20 -5.51
CA LEU A 67 12.17 -0.80 -5.88
C LEU A 67 13.51 -0.25 -5.39
N ALA A 68 14.12 -0.84 -4.39
CA ALA A 68 15.35 -0.39 -3.76
C ALA A 68 16.51 -0.06 -4.73
N PRO A 69 16.79 -0.86 -5.78
CA PRO A 69 17.87 -0.56 -6.73
C PRO A 69 17.68 0.74 -7.53
N PHE A 70 16.48 1.34 -7.49
CA PHE A 70 16.10 2.49 -8.32
C PHE A 70 15.82 3.76 -7.51
N ALA A 71 16.09 3.75 -6.20
CA ALA A 71 15.86 4.86 -5.29
C ALA A 71 17.07 5.08 -4.37
N GLU A 72 17.20 6.29 -3.82
CA GLU A 72 18.15 6.56 -2.75
C GLU A 72 17.73 5.82 -1.47
N GLN A 73 16.45 5.87 -1.14
CA GLN A 73 15.89 5.22 0.04
C GLN A 73 14.47 4.72 -0.23
N VAL A 74 14.16 3.51 0.25
CA VAL A 74 12.78 3.02 0.32
C VAL A 74 12.39 2.77 1.77
N VAL A 75 11.25 3.30 2.18
CA VAL A 75 10.67 3.10 3.52
C VAL A 75 9.38 2.31 3.38
N GLY A 76 9.28 1.15 4.00
CA GLY A 76 8.03 0.39 4.09
C GLY A 76 7.29 0.70 5.38
N LEU A 77 5.98 0.89 5.29
CA LEU A 77 5.09 1.07 6.43
C LEU A 77 4.01 -0.02 6.40
N ASP A 78 3.85 -0.77 7.49
CA ASP A 78 2.78 -1.74 7.63
C ASP A 78 2.26 -1.79 9.06
N LEU A 79 0.99 -2.04 9.22
CA LEU A 79 0.32 -2.11 10.51
C LEU A 79 0.68 -3.39 11.29
N SER A 80 1.13 -4.44 10.61
CA SER A 80 1.49 -5.74 11.19
C SER A 80 2.96 -5.79 11.58
N ALA A 81 3.24 -5.95 12.86
CA ALA A 81 4.61 -6.12 13.37
C ALA A 81 5.29 -7.38 12.79
N GLU A 82 4.52 -8.46 12.56
CA GLU A 82 5.05 -9.70 11.98
C GLU A 82 5.38 -9.55 10.48
N MET A 83 4.58 -8.80 9.72
CA MET A 83 4.91 -8.46 8.34
C MET A 83 6.23 -7.67 8.27
N VAL A 84 6.36 -6.63 9.11
CA VAL A 84 7.55 -5.81 9.20
C VAL A 84 8.78 -6.62 9.65
N ARG A 85 8.63 -7.55 10.60
CA ARG A 85 9.71 -8.45 11.03
C ARG A 85 10.22 -9.28 9.86
N ILE A 86 9.31 -9.92 9.11
CA ILE A 86 9.67 -10.73 7.93
C ILE A 86 10.31 -9.86 6.83
N ALA A 87 9.79 -8.64 6.61
CA ALA A 87 10.36 -7.71 5.65
C ALA A 87 11.80 -7.33 5.99
N ARG A 88 12.10 -7.06 7.26
CA ARG A 88 13.47 -6.78 7.74
C ARG A 88 14.41 -7.96 7.54
N GLU A 89 13.96 -9.18 7.82
CA GLU A 89 14.76 -10.41 7.58
C GLU A 89 15.09 -10.58 6.10
N LYS A 90 14.12 -10.36 5.20
CA LYS A 90 14.36 -10.38 3.75
C LYS A 90 15.37 -9.33 3.30
N THR A 91 15.35 -8.13 3.90
CA THR A 91 16.30 -7.06 3.54
C THR A 91 17.74 -7.47 3.79
N VAL A 92 18.00 -8.14 4.93
CA VAL A 92 19.32 -8.67 5.26
C VAL A 92 19.73 -9.75 4.26
N THR A 93 18.83 -10.71 4.00
CA THR A 93 19.09 -11.84 3.09
C THR A 93 19.36 -11.39 1.66
N LEU A 94 18.67 -10.35 1.18
CA LEU A 94 18.76 -9.86 -0.19
C LEU A 94 19.71 -8.67 -0.36
N ALA A 95 20.47 -8.32 0.70
CA ALA A 95 21.43 -7.22 0.71
C ALA A 95 20.89 -5.91 0.15
N ALA A 96 19.72 -5.47 0.64
CA ALA A 96 19.08 -4.21 0.26
C ALA A 96 19.25 -3.13 1.37
N PRO A 97 20.44 -2.53 1.55
CA PRO A 97 20.76 -1.68 2.71
C PRO A 97 20.00 -0.36 2.74
N ASN A 98 19.48 0.10 1.59
CA ASN A 98 18.72 1.34 1.46
C ASN A 98 17.20 1.16 1.70
N VAL A 99 16.77 -0.02 2.20
CA VAL A 99 15.39 -0.27 2.60
C VAL A 99 15.26 -0.30 4.11
N SER A 100 14.26 0.39 4.64
CA SER A 100 13.91 0.35 6.06
C SER A 100 12.40 0.11 6.23
N PHE A 101 12.01 -0.46 7.39
CA PHE A 101 10.61 -0.77 7.66
C PHE A 101 10.17 -0.25 9.02
N LYS A 102 8.96 0.35 9.05
CA LYS A 102 8.30 0.84 10.28
C LYS A 102 6.96 0.14 10.46
N VAL A 103 6.60 -0.10 11.72
CA VAL A 103 5.24 -0.53 12.08
C VAL A 103 4.38 0.71 12.25
N GLY A 104 3.26 0.78 11.54
CA GLY A 104 2.37 1.94 11.59
C GLY A 104 1.34 1.93 10.47
N THR A 105 0.53 2.98 10.43
CA THR A 105 -0.52 3.22 9.42
C THR A 105 -0.65 4.72 9.16
N LEU A 106 -1.30 5.09 8.07
CA LEU A 106 -1.70 6.47 7.76
C LEU A 106 -3.12 6.80 8.25
N ASP A 107 -3.83 5.86 8.90
CA ASP A 107 -5.16 6.11 9.49
C ASP A 107 -5.12 7.05 10.71
N GLN A 108 -3.95 7.30 11.25
CA GLN A 108 -3.66 8.21 12.36
C GLN A 108 -2.60 9.21 11.89
N GLU A 109 -2.08 10.02 12.81
CA GLU A 109 -0.98 10.92 12.49
C GLU A 109 0.17 10.15 11.84
N ALA A 110 0.53 10.56 10.62
CA ALA A 110 1.58 9.91 9.85
C ALA A 110 2.92 10.01 10.60
N PRO A 111 3.69 8.91 10.71
CA PRO A 111 4.97 8.94 11.42
C PRO A 111 6.10 9.58 10.60
N PHE A 112 5.77 10.53 9.74
CA PHE A 112 6.66 11.20 8.80
C PHE A 112 6.29 12.67 8.66
N GLU A 113 7.30 13.50 8.35
CA GLU A 113 7.09 14.92 8.06
C GLU A 113 6.42 15.14 6.69
N PRO A 114 5.58 16.17 6.54
CA PRO A 114 5.02 16.57 5.26
C PRO A 114 6.11 16.76 4.19
N ALA A 115 5.77 16.54 2.92
CA ALA A 115 6.65 16.71 1.76
C ALA A 115 8.02 16.02 1.94
N SER A 116 8.04 14.81 2.53
CA SER A 116 9.26 14.06 2.79
C SER A 116 9.56 12.94 1.80
N PHE A 117 8.64 12.68 0.85
CA PHE A 117 8.80 11.61 -0.15
C PHE A 117 8.62 12.14 -1.58
N ASP A 118 9.43 11.60 -2.50
CA ASP A 118 9.35 11.86 -3.93
C ASP A 118 8.34 10.94 -4.62
N GLY A 119 8.12 9.76 -4.04
CA GLY A 119 7.13 8.79 -4.51
C GLY A 119 6.48 8.01 -3.37
N ILE A 120 5.20 7.67 -3.55
CA ILE A 120 4.46 6.81 -2.61
C ILE A 120 3.77 5.70 -3.38
N THR A 121 3.90 4.47 -2.90
CA THR A 121 3.19 3.30 -3.42
C THR A 121 2.19 2.77 -2.40
N ALA A 122 1.04 2.26 -2.87
CA ALA A 122 -0.01 1.63 -2.05
C ALA A 122 -0.59 0.42 -2.80
N TYR A 123 0.15 -0.70 -2.76
CA TYR A 123 -0.28 -1.91 -3.45
C TYR A 123 -1.12 -2.80 -2.53
N SER A 124 -2.29 -3.20 -3.01
CA SER A 124 -3.25 -4.05 -2.27
C SER A 124 -3.63 -3.48 -0.90
N LEU A 125 -3.70 -2.16 -0.77
CA LEU A 125 -3.94 -1.48 0.50
C LEU A 125 -5.31 -0.78 0.58
N LEU A 126 -5.68 0.05 -0.43
CA LEU A 126 -6.77 1.02 -0.27
C LEU A 126 -8.16 0.41 -0.05
N HIS A 127 -8.35 -0.88 -0.30
CA HIS A 127 -9.56 -1.62 0.07
C HIS A 127 -9.52 -2.16 1.52
N LEU A 128 -8.40 -1.98 2.23
CA LEU A 128 -8.17 -2.45 3.59
C LEU A 128 -8.07 -1.31 4.61
N VAL A 129 -8.34 -0.07 4.21
CA VAL A 129 -8.34 1.09 5.10
C VAL A 129 -9.76 1.56 5.39
N LYS A 130 -10.01 2.03 6.62
CA LYS A 130 -11.36 2.47 7.05
C LYS A 130 -11.78 3.79 6.41
N ASP A 131 -10.84 4.72 6.31
CA ASP A 131 -11.05 6.04 5.73
C ASP A 131 -10.04 6.26 4.60
N ARG A 132 -10.47 5.90 3.41
CA ARG A 132 -9.67 6.00 2.19
C ARG A 132 -9.37 7.44 1.81
N ARG A 133 -10.33 8.36 2.06
CA ARG A 133 -10.15 9.78 1.76
C ARG A 133 -9.09 10.39 2.68
N HIS A 134 -9.15 10.07 3.97
CA HIS A 134 -8.11 10.49 4.92
C HIS A 134 -6.75 9.91 4.52
N THR A 135 -6.66 8.63 4.20
CA THR A 135 -5.42 8.00 3.76
C THR A 135 -4.85 8.67 2.50
N LEU A 136 -5.69 9.00 1.50
CA LEU A 136 -5.26 9.70 0.29
C LEU A 136 -4.79 11.13 0.59
N ALA A 137 -5.46 11.84 1.51
CA ALA A 137 -5.01 13.16 1.97
C ALA A 137 -3.64 13.09 2.66
N GLN A 138 -3.41 12.09 3.52
CA GLN A 138 -2.10 11.86 4.14
C GLN A 138 -1.02 11.54 3.10
N VAL A 139 -1.33 10.70 2.11
CA VAL A 139 -0.42 10.42 0.98
C VAL A 139 -0.07 11.71 0.23
N TYR A 140 -1.06 12.55 -0.03
CA TYR A 140 -0.85 13.83 -0.70
C TYR A 140 0.04 14.78 0.11
N GLU A 141 -0.19 14.89 1.41
CA GLU A 141 0.63 15.74 2.30
C GLU A 141 2.08 15.27 2.39
N LEU A 142 2.31 13.97 2.45
CA LEU A 142 3.64 13.37 2.55
C LEU A 142 4.47 13.50 1.27
N LEU A 143 3.82 13.65 0.12
CA LEU A 143 4.50 13.85 -1.17
C LEU A 143 5.05 15.26 -1.30
N ARG A 144 6.26 15.36 -1.85
CA ARG A 144 6.80 16.60 -2.38
C ARG A 144 6.01 17.11 -3.58
N PRO A 145 5.97 18.42 -3.86
CA PRO A 145 5.46 18.93 -5.14
C PRO A 145 6.10 18.21 -6.32
N GLY A 146 5.31 17.78 -7.31
CA GLY A 146 5.77 16.98 -8.45
C GLY A 146 5.98 15.49 -8.16
N GLY A 147 5.85 15.05 -6.90
CA GLY A 147 5.98 13.65 -6.50
C GLY A 147 4.91 12.75 -7.10
N PHE A 148 5.20 11.46 -7.22
CA PHE A 148 4.28 10.47 -7.81
C PHE A 148 3.57 9.61 -6.76
N PHE A 149 2.34 9.24 -7.06
CA PHE A 149 1.56 8.24 -6.33
C PHE A 149 1.19 7.09 -7.24
N VAL A 150 1.41 5.85 -6.78
CA VAL A 150 1.00 4.64 -7.52
C VAL A 150 0.21 3.73 -6.60
N SER A 151 -1.00 3.38 -7.00
CA SER A 151 -1.80 2.39 -6.27
C SER A 151 -2.21 1.22 -7.15
N SER A 152 -2.33 0.05 -6.52
CA SER A 152 -2.88 -1.16 -7.13
C SER A 152 -3.91 -1.73 -6.16
N THR A 153 -5.19 -1.60 -6.48
CA THR A 153 -6.27 -1.81 -5.51
C THR A 153 -7.36 -2.71 -6.08
N ALA A 154 -7.80 -3.69 -5.29
CA ALA A 154 -8.97 -4.50 -5.63
C ALA A 154 -10.25 -3.65 -5.52
N CYS A 155 -11.03 -3.58 -6.62
CA CYS A 155 -12.27 -2.84 -6.73
C CYS A 155 -13.42 -3.83 -6.98
N LEU A 156 -14.02 -4.30 -5.90
CA LEU A 156 -14.95 -5.43 -5.93
C LEU A 156 -16.42 -5.06 -6.22
N ALA A 157 -16.74 -3.76 -6.28
CA ALA A 157 -18.07 -3.32 -6.66
C ALA A 157 -18.29 -3.55 -8.18
N GLY A 158 -19.33 -4.26 -8.51
CA GLY A 158 -19.63 -4.64 -9.90
C GLY A 158 -19.20 -6.06 -10.27
N SER A 159 -18.52 -6.78 -9.38
CA SER A 159 -18.34 -8.21 -9.53
C SER A 159 -19.69 -8.94 -9.39
N TRP A 160 -19.89 -9.99 -10.18
CA TRP A 160 -21.07 -10.86 -10.06
C TRP A 160 -21.08 -11.69 -8.75
N ILE A 161 -19.96 -11.76 -8.04
CA ILE A 161 -19.84 -12.43 -6.76
C ILE A 161 -20.41 -11.54 -5.64
N PRO A 162 -21.34 -12.02 -4.79
CA PRO A 162 -21.87 -11.25 -3.67
C PRO A 162 -20.85 -11.15 -2.52
N PHE A 163 -19.76 -10.41 -2.73
CA PHE A 163 -18.65 -10.30 -1.77
C PHE A 163 -19.10 -9.84 -0.39
N GLY A 164 -20.16 -9.04 -0.26
CA GLY A 164 -20.65 -8.57 1.04
C GLY A 164 -20.99 -9.72 1.98
N GLY A 165 -21.82 -10.68 1.53
CA GLY A 165 -22.18 -11.85 2.32
C GLY A 165 -21.01 -12.81 2.56
N LEU A 166 -20.18 -13.01 1.55
CA LEU A 166 -18.98 -13.85 1.65
C LEU A 166 -18.00 -13.31 2.69
N LEU A 167 -17.73 -12.00 2.69
CA LEU A 167 -16.84 -11.36 3.65
C LEU A 167 -17.35 -11.47 5.09
N ILE A 168 -18.66 -11.38 5.32
CA ILE A 168 -19.24 -11.57 6.64
C ILE A 168 -18.93 -13.00 7.13
N ALA A 169 -19.19 -14.02 6.31
CA ALA A 169 -18.91 -15.41 6.67
C ALA A 169 -17.41 -15.64 6.91
N MET A 170 -16.54 -15.10 6.05
CA MET A 170 -15.08 -15.21 6.23
C MET A 170 -14.58 -14.50 7.50
N ARG A 171 -15.16 -13.35 7.86
CA ARG A 171 -14.83 -12.64 9.12
C ARG A 171 -15.20 -13.47 10.34
N LEU A 172 -16.40 -14.08 10.35
CA LEU A 172 -16.82 -14.95 11.44
C LEU A 172 -15.90 -16.17 11.62
N LEU A 173 -15.33 -16.67 10.53
CA LEU A 173 -14.36 -17.76 10.54
C LEU A 173 -12.90 -17.29 10.79
N GLY A 174 -12.68 -15.99 10.97
CA GLY A 174 -11.32 -15.43 11.13
C GLY A 174 -10.42 -15.58 9.89
N GLN A 175 -11.03 -15.67 8.70
CA GLN A 175 -10.36 -15.85 7.41
C GLN A 175 -10.25 -14.56 6.59
N ALA A 176 -10.82 -13.45 7.06
CA ALA A 176 -10.71 -12.13 6.46
C ALA A 176 -10.46 -11.07 7.53
N PRO A 177 -9.77 -9.95 7.18
CA PRO A 177 -9.63 -8.82 8.09
C PRO A 177 -10.99 -8.15 8.33
N GLN A 178 -11.10 -7.37 9.41
CA GLN A 178 -12.34 -6.67 9.74
C GLN A 178 -12.63 -5.56 8.72
N THR A 179 -11.58 -4.89 8.25
CA THR A 179 -11.69 -3.81 7.27
C THR A 179 -11.46 -4.37 5.88
N VAL A 180 -12.52 -4.49 5.09
CA VAL A 180 -12.50 -4.69 3.63
C VAL A 180 -13.62 -3.85 3.06
N GLU A 181 -13.27 -2.84 2.28
CA GLU A 181 -14.19 -1.93 1.63
C GLU A 181 -14.49 -2.37 0.20
N ILE A 182 -15.77 -2.33 -0.18
CA ILE A 182 -16.25 -2.69 -1.53
C ILE A 182 -16.60 -1.41 -2.25
N PHE A 183 -15.87 -1.09 -3.31
CA PHE A 183 -16.09 0.09 -4.15
C PHE A 183 -15.65 -0.18 -5.59
N SER A 184 -16.02 0.73 -6.51
CA SER A 184 -15.66 0.65 -7.92
C SER A 184 -14.32 1.37 -8.21
N ALA A 185 -13.70 1.05 -9.34
CA ALA A 185 -12.54 1.78 -9.84
C ALA A 185 -12.85 3.28 -10.05
N GLN A 186 -14.07 3.60 -10.54
CA GLN A 186 -14.52 4.97 -10.73
C GLN A 186 -14.60 5.74 -9.39
N THR A 187 -15.11 5.11 -8.33
CA THR A 187 -15.12 5.71 -6.99
C THR A 187 -13.71 6.06 -6.54
N LEU A 188 -12.76 5.13 -6.72
CA LEU A 188 -11.37 5.37 -6.33
C LEU A 188 -10.74 6.51 -7.14
N LEU A 189 -10.98 6.58 -8.44
CA LEU A 189 -10.49 7.68 -9.29
C LEU A 189 -11.00 9.03 -8.81
N THR A 190 -12.32 9.14 -8.56
CA THR A 190 -12.94 10.38 -8.03
C THR A 190 -12.33 10.79 -6.67
N GLU A 191 -12.02 9.83 -5.80
CA GLU A 191 -11.38 10.12 -4.51
C GLU A 191 -9.92 10.56 -4.66
N VAL A 192 -9.17 10.02 -5.62
CA VAL A 192 -7.80 10.45 -5.94
C VAL A 192 -7.82 11.88 -6.50
N GLU A 193 -8.74 12.20 -7.41
CA GLU A 193 -8.93 13.58 -7.91
C GLU A 193 -9.29 14.55 -6.78
N ALA A 194 -10.25 14.16 -5.93
CA ALA A 194 -10.70 14.98 -4.80
C ALA A 194 -9.61 15.23 -3.77
N ALA A 195 -8.61 14.36 -3.66
CA ALA A 195 -7.44 14.56 -2.82
C ALA A 195 -6.42 15.57 -3.41
N GLY A 196 -6.65 16.09 -4.63
CA GLY A 196 -5.83 17.12 -5.28
C GLY A 196 -4.76 16.58 -6.23
N PHE A 197 -4.75 15.29 -6.53
CA PHE A 197 -3.83 14.70 -7.51
C PHE A 197 -4.20 15.10 -8.94
N VAL A 198 -3.17 15.21 -9.77
CA VAL A 198 -3.27 15.52 -11.21
C VAL A 198 -2.56 14.44 -12.04
N ASP A 199 -2.61 14.55 -13.37
CA ASP A 199 -1.99 13.60 -14.31
C ASP A 199 -2.38 12.15 -14.02
N ILE A 200 -3.65 11.94 -13.64
CA ILE A 200 -4.16 10.64 -13.25
C ILE A 200 -4.31 9.76 -14.49
N SER A 201 -3.71 8.59 -14.43
CA SER A 201 -3.77 7.56 -15.49
C SER A 201 -4.00 6.17 -14.91
N THR A 202 -4.55 5.29 -15.73
CA THR A 202 -4.83 3.89 -15.39
C THR A 202 -4.19 2.96 -16.41
N PRO A 203 -2.86 2.81 -16.38
CA PRO A 203 -2.17 1.96 -17.34
C PRO A 203 -2.66 0.51 -17.30
N ASP A 204 -2.80 -0.10 -18.47
CA ASP A 204 -3.11 -1.53 -18.54
C ASP A 204 -1.91 -2.36 -18.09
N VAL A 205 -2.13 -3.10 -17.02
CA VAL A 205 -1.15 -4.03 -16.46
C VAL A 205 -1.50 -5.50 -16.75
N GLY A 206 -2.53 -5.72 -17.58
CA GLY A 206 -3.03 -7.06 -17.92
C GLY A 206 -3.62 -7.80 -16.73
N ALA A 207 -4.08 -7.08 -15.71
CA ALA A 207 -4.79 -7.64 -14.58
C ALA A 207 -6.28 -7.79 -14.87
N THR A 208 -7.01 -8.49 -13.99
CA THR A 208 -8.47 -8.61 -14.10
C THR A 208 -9.17 -7.25 -13.94
N ASN A 209 -10.37 -7.10 -14.47
CA ASN A 209 -11.21 -5.88 -14.38
C ASN A 209 -11.55 -5.47 -12.95
N GLU A 210 -11.32 -6.35 -11.96
CA GLU A 210 -11.53 -6.09 -10.53
C GLU A 210 -10.35 -5.38 -9.88
N LEU A 211 -9.30 -5.02 -10.63
CA LEU A 211 -8.12 -4.35 -10.13
C LEU A 211 -7.94 -2.99 -10.79
N ALA A 212 -7.94 -1.91 -9.99
CA ALA A 212 -7.54 -0.59 -10.44
C ALA A 212 -6.04 -0.38 -10.18
N PHE A 213 -5.28 -0.10 -11.25
CA PHE A 213 -3.91 0.37 -11.18
C PHE A 213 -3.87 1.84 -11.57
N ILE A 214 -3.52 2.71 -10.62
CA ILE A 214 -3.58 4.16 -10.78
C ILE A 214 -2.19 4.73 -10.60
N VAL A 215 -1.81 5.62 -11.51
CA VAL A 215 -0.64 6.51 -11.41
C VAL A 215 -1.14 7.94 -11.38
N ALA A 216 -0.65 8.74 -10.45
CA ALA A 216 -1.03 10.13 -10.28
C ALA A 216 0.16 10.98 -9.80
N ARG A 217 0.05 12.31 -9.86
CA ARG A 217 1.09 13.23 -9.39
C ARG A 217 0.51 14.29 -8.45
N LYS A 218 1.33 14.71 -7.48
CA LYS A 218 1.09 15.97 -6.77
C LYS A 218 1.49 17.12 -7.67
N PRO A 219 0.68 18.17 -7.82
CA PRO A 219 1.04 19.35 -8.61
C PRO A 219 2.40 19.94 -8.21
N ILE A 220 3.10 20.53 -9.19
CA ILE A 220 4.24 21.41 -8.95
C ILE A 220 3.63 22.78 -8.68
N GLN A 221 3.69 23.26 -7.46
CA GLN A 221 3.31 24.63 -7.10
C GLN A 221 4.50 25.56 -7.26
#